data_ceb3a79d28661b92f3508817af5a5846
#
_entry.id   ceb3a79d28661b92f3508817af5a5846
#
_cell.length_a   1.000
_cell.length_b   1.000
_cell.length_c   1.000
_cell.angle_alpha   90.00
_cell.angle_beta   90.00
_cell.angle_gamma   90.00
#
_symmetry.space_group_name_H-M   'P 1'
#
loop_
_entity.id
_entity.type
_entity.pdbx_description
1 polymer ?
#
loop_
_entity_poly.entity_id
_entity_poly.type
_entity_poly.pdbx_seq_one_letter_code
_entity_poly.pdbx_strand_id
1 'polypeptide(L)'
;KIITPLTQEEDDYQIRGAKDNSVTHTENNGSREFAKKSNIAGGYVKDPIAGRYNWVVSFDLNSLYPNIIVQNNMSPETRMRNIDDPNNFVRATNETFYRKDFQGVLPQIIEEYYDERVSIKKMMLEAKSQMQKGYTFELDKEISNLENRQMAIKILLNSLYGALANKHFLYFSPGLAEGVTLTGQDAIKWAEKTMNAELNKLLKTKDDYVIAIDTDSLYVNFGPLIDTFKPINPVFFLDKICKEHFEPAIEKAYEEFYRRHNAYKNRMVMAREAISDVGIWTAKKRYILNVHNNEGVQYNQPKLKIMGIEAIKSSTPEVVRNKFKEAFKLIMTGTEKETQKFIADFKMQFKGLNPEDVAFPRRVTNITDWHDRKTIFKKSCPIHVRGSLLHNHYLKQNKLNNKYELITNGDRIKFVYLKLPNPIRQNIISFTDVLPKELNLHRYINYDLQFEKTFIEPLNLILNPIGWHAEEQATLEDFFV
;
A
#
# COMPACT_ATOMS: atom_id res chain seq x y z
N LYS A 1 33.79 21.40 1.94
CA LYS A 1 34.36 20.04 1.97
C LYS A 1 33.41 19.15 2.71
N ILE A 2 32.79 18.22 2.00
CA ILE A 2 31.94 17.19 2.60
C ILE A 2 32.88 16.27 3.40
N ILE A 3 32.68 16.22 4.71
CA ILE A 3 33.44 15.30 5.57
C ILE A 3 32.81 13.92 5.37
N THR A 4 33.57 12.97 4.85
CA THR A 4 33.16 11.56 4.76
C THR A 4 32.84 11.02 6.15
N PRO A 5 31.67 10.44 6.38
CA PRO A 5 31.38 9.81 7.67
C PRO A 5 32.35 8.64 7.89
N LEU A 6 32.88 8.54 9.09
CA LEU A 6 33.68 7.38 9.50
C LEU A 6 32.74 6.19 9.70
N THR A 7 32.77 5.24 8.78
CA THR A 7 31.91 4.05 8.77
C THR A 7 32.21 3.04 9.88
N GLN A 8 33.29 3.20 10.62
CA GLN A 8 33.72 2.23 11.64
C GLN A 8 33.17 2.41 13.06
N GLU A 9 32.50 3.53 13.36
CA GLU A 9 32.06 3.82 14.75
C GLU A 9 30.56 3.59 14.98
N GLU A 10 29.81 3.10 14.01
CA GLU A 10 28.35 2.89 14.15
C GLU A 10 27.97 1.47 14.56
N ASP A 11 28.91 0.54 14.71
CA ASP A 11 28.65 -0.82 15.19
C ASP A 11 28.14 -0.89 16.65
N ASP A 12 28.33 0.17 17.43
CA ASP A 12 27.90 0.28 18.84
C ASP A 12 26.54 1.00 19.03
N TYR A 13 25.86 1.40 17.94
CA TYR A 13 24.58 2.09 18.05
C TYR A 13 23.45 1.13 18.47
N GLN A 14 23.13 1.13 19.76
CA GLN A 14 21.96 0.43 20.28
C GLN A 14 20.69 1.25 20.06
N ILE A 15 19.80 0.77 19.20
CA ILE A 15 18.47 1.35 18.96
C ILE A 15 17.63 1.20 20.23
N ARG A 16 17.40 2.31 20.93
CA ARG A 16 16.48 2.35 22.07
C ARG A 16 15.04 2.42 21.55
N GLY A 17 14.28 1.35 21.74
CA GLY A 17 12.82 1.38 21.49
C GLY A 17 12.22 0.26 20.66
N ALA A 18 13.00 -0.61 20.05
CA ALA A 18 12.45 -1.80 19.40
C ALA A 18 12.20 -2.90 20.44
N LYS A 19 10.97 -3.09 20.90
CA LYS A 19 10.57 -4.34 21.57
C LYS A 19 10.55 -5.46 20.55
N ASP A 20 11.54 -6.30 20.61
CA ASP A 20 11.67 -7.52 19.81
C ASP A 20 10.70 -8.59 20.34
N ASN A 21 9.68 -8.93 19.56
CA ASN A 21 8.76 -10.02 19.81
C ASN A 21 8.96 -11.16 18.80
N SER A 22 10.20 -11.61 18.61
CA SER A 22 10.45 -12.86 17.91
C SER A 22 11.68 -13.57 18.47
N VAL A 23 11.46 -14.27 19.59
CA VAL A 23 12.42 -15.29 20.07
C VAL A 23 11.96 -16.62 19.49
N THR A 24 12.64 -17.10 18.46
CA THR A 24 12.64 -18.53 18.13
C THR A 24 13.88 -19.16 18.71
N HIS A 25 13.69 -19.95 19.77
CA HIS A 25 14.72 -20.85 20.29
C HIS A 25 15.05 -21.93 19.27
N THR A 26 16.29 -21.98 18.82
CA THR A 26 16.93 -23.21 18.36
C THR A 26 18.31 -23.26 18.97
N GLU A 27 18.45 -24.18 19.95
CA GLU A 27 19.74 -24.61 20.43
C GLU A 27 20.48 -25.35 19.31
N ASN A 28 21.69 -24.92 18.96
CA ASN A 28 22.79 -25.83 18.66
C ASN A 28 24.16 -25.11 18.67
N ASN A 29 25.09 -25.78 19.28
CA ASN A 29 26.46 -25.42 19.52
C ASN A 29 27.25 -24.97 18.28
N GLY A 30 27.95 -23.86 18.41
CA GLY A 30 28.95 -23.40 17.47
C GLY A 30 29.00 -21.88 17.41
N SER A 31 29.90 -21.31 18.18
CA SER A 31 30.18 -19.87 18.28
C SER A 31 30.35 -19.20 16.92
N ARG A 32 29.26 -18.63 16.43
CA ARG A 32 29.23 -17.47 15.54
C ARG A 32 28.22 -16.53 16.14
N GLU A 33 28.70 -15.48 16.80
CA GLU A 33 27.90 -14.32 17.13
C GLU A 33 27.34 -13.76 15.82
N PHE A 34 26.06 -14.06 15.56
CA PHE A 34 25.29 -13.34 14.55
C PHE A 34 25.06 -11.93 15.11
N ALA A 35 25.71 -10.94 14.53
CA ALA A 35 25.38 -9.55 14.74
C ALA A 35 23.85 -9.40 14.62
N LYS A 36 23.16 -9.03 15.71
CA LYS A 36 21.73 -8.72 15.70
C LYS A 36 21.50 -7.70 14.58
N LYS A 37 20.70 -8.05 13.57
CA LYS A 37 20.23 -7.11 12.57
C LYS A 37 19.48 -6.01 13.31
N SER A 38 20.06 -4.84 13.44
CA SER A 38 19.38 -3.64 13.95
C SER A 38 18.35 -3.23 12.90
N ASN A 39 17.09 -3.59 13.09
CA ASN A 39 16.01 -3.14 12.24
C ASN A 39 15.66 -1.70 12.63
N ILE A 40 15.95 -0.73 11.74
CA ILE A 40 15.49 0.65 11.89
C ILE A 40 13.96 0.64 11.91
N ALA A 41 13.36 1.32 12.91
CA ALA A 41 11.91 1.43 13.00
C ALA A 41 11.34 2.11 11.74
N GLY A 42 10.34 1.51 11.11
CA GLY A 42 9.66 2.06 9.94
C GLY A 42 8.68 3.18 10.28
N GLY A 43 7.85 3.58 9.29
CA GLY A 43 6.75 4.52 9.51
C GLY A 43 5.68 3.95 10.45
N TYR A 44 4.98 4.83 11.17
CA TYR A 44 3.87 4.41 12.03
C TYR A 44 2.65 4.00 11.20
N VAL A 45 2.05 2.88 11.55
CA VAL A 45 0.81 2.39 10.95
C VAL A 45 -0.16 2.01 12.06
N LYS A 46 -1.28 2.73 12.17
CA LYS A 46 -2.36 2.42 13.10
C LYS A 46 -3.17 1.24 12.58
N ASP A 47 -3.49 0.29 13.47
CA ASP A 47 -4.42 -0.80 13.16
C ASP A 47 -5.84 -0.24 13.04
N PRO A 48 -6.49 -0.34 11.87
CA PRO A 48 -7.88 0.04 11.76
C PRO A 48 -8.78 -0.99 12.44
N ILE A 49 -9.88 -0.53 12.99
CA ILE A 49 -11.01 -1.42 13.26
C ILE A 49 -11.63 -1.76 11.90
N ALA A 50 -11.63 -3.04 11.53
CA ALA A 50 -12.17 -3.48 10.26
C ALA A 50 -13.69 -3.20 10.21
N GLY A 51 -14.19 -2.69 9.08
CA GLY A 51 -15.59 -2.32 8.94
C GLY A 51 -15.86 -1.29 7.86
N ARG A 52 -17.12 -0.88 7.76
CA ARG A 52 -17.61 0.15 6.85
C ARG A 52 -17.82 1.46 7.60
N TYR A 53 -17.30 2.54 7.03
CA TYR A 53 -17.40 3.90 7.55
C TYR A 53 -18.03 4.82 6.53
N ASN A 54 -18.92 5.68 6.99
CA ASN A 54 -19.52 6.72 6.15
C ASN A 54 -18.74 8.02 6.31
N TRP A 55 -18.59 8.78 5.22
CA TRP A 55 -17.92 10.07 5.19
C TRP A 55 -16.51 10.06 5.76
N VAL A 56 -15.64 9.44 5.01
CA VAL A 56 -14.21 9.36 5.35
C VAL A 56 -13.45 10.45 4.60
N VAL A 57 -12.64 11.20 5.34
CA VAL A 57 -11.71 12.18 4.77
C VAL A 57 -10.29 11.75 5.06
N SER A 58 -9.43 11.75 4.03
CA SER A 58 -8.00 11.55 4.20
C SER A 58 -7.24 12.86 4.18
N PHE A 59 -6.22 12.93 5.05
CA PHE A 59 -5.23 14.00 5.09
C PHE A 59 -3.86 13.39 4.85
N ASP A 60 -3.00 14.10 4.14
CA ASP A 60 -1.67 13.62 3.79
C ASP A 60 -0.59 14.65 4.12
N LEU A 61 0.54 14.20 4.66
CA LEU A 61 1.70 15.02 4.93
C LEU A 61 2.56 15.16 3.67
N ASN A 62 2.71 16.38 3.21
CA ASN A 62 3.49 16.67 2.03
C ASN A 62 4.95 16.21 2.21
N SER A 63 5.37 15.17 1.47
CA SER A 63 6.76 14.68 1.45
C SER A 63 7.36 14.55 2.86
N LEU A 64 6.72 13.75 3.74
CA LEU A 64 7.03 13.66 5.17
C LEU A 64 8.53 13.54 5.47
N TYR A 65 9.22 12.52 4.98
CA TYR A 65 10.62 12.28 5.31
C TYR A 65 11.59 13.36 4.76
N PRO A 66 11.47 13.80 3.50
CA PRO A 66 12.21 14.95 2.99
C PRO A 66 12.04 16.20 3.86
N ASN A 67 10.80 16.53 4.23
CA ASN A 67 10.54 17.72 5.04
C ASN A 67 11.03 17.59 6.49
N ILE A 68 11.05 16.40 7.08
CA ILE A 68 11.67 16.16 8.39
C ILE A 68 13.18 16.41 8.32
N ILE A 69 13.86 15.94 7.29
CA ILE A 69 15.29 16.15 7.09
C ILE A 69 15.60 17.64 7.02
N VAL A 70 14.81 18.41 6.26
CA VAL A 70 14.97 19.87 6.17
C VAL A 70 14.61 20.56 7.47
N GLN A 71 13.45 20.24 8.06
CA GLN A 71 12.96 20.88 9.29
C GLN A 71 13.94 20.71 10.46
N ASN A 72 14.55 19.54 10.57
CA ASN A 72 15.45 19.23 11.67
C ASN A 72 16.94 19.37 11.28
N ASN A 73 17.24 19.90 10.10
CA ASN A 73 18.59 20.07 9.57
C ASN A 73 19.45 18.79 9.66
N MET A 74 18.83 17.65 9.30
CA MET A 74 19.44 16.33 9.45
C MET A 74 20.43 16.05 8.33
N SER A 75 21.72 16.11 8.63
CA SER A 75 22.82 15.80 7.71
C SER A 75 24.01 15.27 8.51
N PRO A 76 24.90 14.44 7.94
CA PRO A 76 26.05 13.90 8.65
C PRO A 76 26.93 14.99 9.30
N GLU A 77 27.18 16.10 8.60
CA GLU A 77 28.01 17.20 9.05
C GLU A 77 27.34 18.13 10.08
N THR A 78 26.02 18.10 10.17
CA THR A 78 25.27 18.87 11.19
C THR A 78 24.98 18.07 12.44
N ARG A 79 25.19 16.74 12.40
CA ARG A 79 24.97 15.87 13.56
C ARG A 79 25.98 16.13 14.66
N MET A 80 25.51 16.32 15.89
CA MET A 80 26.33 16.55 17.07
C MET A 80 26.48 15.27 17.89
N ARG A 81 27.70 15.01 18.37
CA ARG A 81 28.01 13.88 19.28
C ARG A 81 28.04 14.34 20.73
N ASN A 82 28.64 15.48 20.97
CA ASN A 82 28.74 16.12 22.28
C ASN A 82 28.01 17.47 22.25
N ILE A 83 27.13 17.69 23.20
CA ILE A 83 26.34 18.93 23.34
C ILE A 83 26.56 19.52 24.72
N ASP A 84 26.84 20.82 24.77
CA ASP A 84 26.98 21.54 26.02
C ASP A 84 25.63 22.01 26.55
N ASP A 85 24.80 22.58 25.68
CA ASP A 85 23.43 23.00 25.99
C ASP A 85 22.46 22.50 24.90
N PRO A 86 21.54 21.55 25.23
CA PRO A 86 20.55 21.03 24.28
C PRO A 86 19.67 22.09 23.62
N ASN A 87 19.45 23.23 24.27
CA ASN A 87 18.59 24.29 23.75
C ASN A 87 19.17 25.00 22.53
N ASN A 88 20.49 24.90 22.30
CA ASN A 88 21.16 25.49 21.16
C ASN A 88 21.09 24.63 19.88
N PHE A 89 20.55 23.45 19.97
CA PHE A 89 20.53 22.48 18.88
C PHE A 89 19.10 22.02 18.55
N VAL A 90 18.91 21.55 17.32
CA VAL A 90 17.69 20.83 16.93
C VAL A 90 17.72 19.45 17.56
N ARG A 91 16.63 19.05 18.18
CA ARG A 91 16.48 17.74 18.83
C ARG A 91 15.51 16.84 18.02
N ALA A 92 16.00 15.75 17.45
CA ALA A 92 15.16 14.73 16.85
C ALA A 92 14.52 13.81 17.89
N THR A 93 13.46 13.09 17.54
CA THR A 93 12.72 12.21 18.46
C THR A 93 13.57 11.05 19.04
N ASN A 94 14.63 10.63 18.34
CA ASN A 94 15.59 9.63 18.82
C ASN A 94 16.73 10.20 19.67
N GLU A 95 16.58 11.41 20.20
CA GLU A 95 17.57 12.11 21.03
C GLU A 95 18.88 12.43 20.30
N THR A 96 18.89 12.44 18.98
CA THR A 96 20.02 12.97 18.22
C THR A 96 19.87 14.49 18.03
N PHE A 97 20.99 15.19 18.01
CA PHE A 97 21.03 16.63 17.95
C PHE A 97 21.73 17.11 16.68
N TYR A 98 21.24 18.24 16.13
CA TYR A 98 21.75 18.82 14.89
C TYR A 98 21.99 20.31 15.06
N ARG A 99 22.99 20.84 14.35
CA ARG A 99 23.38 22.25 14.38
C ARG A 99 22.32 23.16 13.75
N LYS A 100 22.30 24.42 14.22
CA LYS A 100 21.40 25.47 13.69
C LYS A 100 22.13 26.62 13.04
N ASP A 101 23.46 26.72 13.15
CA ASP A 101 24.26 27.83 12.68
C ASP A 101 24.51 27.83 11.16
N PHE A 102 24.36 26.68 10.50
CA PHE A 102 24.37 26.56 9.04
C PHE A 102 23.43 25.41 8.59
N GLN A 103 23.00 25.47 7.34
CA GLN A 103 22.19 24.43 6.72
C GLN A 103 23.06 23.28 6.22
N GLY A 104 22.69 22.06 6.55
CA GLY A 104 23.35 20.85 6.07
C GLY A 104 23.16 20.62 4.57
N VAL A 105 24.08 19.87 3.96
CA VAL A 105 24.06 19.58 2.51
C VAL A 105 22.82 18.78 2.10
N LEU A 106 22.40 17.78 2.90
CA LEU A 106 21.18 17.00 2.57
C LEU A 106 19.91 17.85 2.62
N PRO A 107 19.65 18.66 3.67
CA PRO A 107 18.57 19.64 3.67
C PRO A 107 18.58 20.59 2.48
N GLN A 108 19.75 21.13 2.10
CA GLN A 108 19.89 22.03 0.96
C GLN A 108 19.47 21.34 -0.35
N ILE A 109 20.01 20.17 -0.64
CA ILE A 109 19.68 19.39 -1.85
C ILE A 109 18.17 19.06 -1.90
N ILE A 110 17.58 18.68 -0.76
CA ILE A 110 16.14 18.39 -0.69
C ILE A 110 15.32 19.64 -1.00
N GLU A 111 15.65 20.80 -0.46
CA GLU A 111 14.93 22.04 -0.73
C GLU A 111 15.00 22.41 -2.22
N GLU A 112 16.19 22.39 -2.82
CA GLU A 112 16.39 22.70 -4.24
C GLU A 112 15.53 21.80 -5.14
N TYR A 113 15.56 20.49 -4.93
CA TYR A 113 14.73 19.55 -5.71
C TYR A 113 13.24 19.64 -5.40
N TYR A 114 12.87 19.95 -4.16
CA TYR A 114 11.47 20.15 -3.79
C TYR A 114 10.89 21.37 -4.50
N ASP A 115 11.60 22.50 -4.50
CA ASP A 115 11.17 23.73 -5.15
C ASP A 115 11.13 23.56 -6.68
N GLU A 116 12.10 22.85 -7.26
CA GLU A 116 12.07 22.47 -8.69
C GLU A 116 10.82 21.64 -9.00
N ARG A 117 10.50 20.63 -8.18
CA ARG A 117 9.31 19.79 -8.36
C ARG A 117 8.02 20.59 -8.27
N VAL A 118 7.90 21.52 -7.32
CA VAL A 118 6.73 22.40 -7.19
C VAL A 118 6.54 23.26 -8.43
N SER A 119 7.63 23.83 -8.96
CA SER A 119 7.61 24.61 -10.20
C SER A 119 7.16 23.78 -11.41
N ILE A 120 7.71 22.57 -11.57
CA ILE A 120 7.33 21.65 -12.65
C ILE A 120 5.86 21.22 -12.52
N LYS A 121 5.38 20.91 -11.30
CA LYS A 121 3.98 20.54 -11.07
C LYS A 121 3.03 21.69 -11.44
N LYS A 122 3.42 22.94 -11.15
CA LYS A 122 2.66 24.12 -11.55
C LYS A 122 2.56 24.25 -13.07
N MET A 123 3.68 24.18 -13.79
CA MET A 123 3.70 24.21 -15.27
C MET A 123 2.84 23.07 -15.87
N MET A 124 2.93 21.87 -15.31
CA MET A 124 2.12 20.72 -15.75
C MET A 124 0.61 20.97 -15.57
N LEU A 125 0.19 21.57 -14.45
CA LEU A 125 -1.21 21.90 -14.19
C LEU A 125 -1.73 23.00 -15.14
N GLU A 126 -0.91 24.00 -15.45
CA GLU A 126 -1.20 25.05 -16.44
C GLU A 126 -1.36 24.44 -17.83
N ALA A 127 -0.45 23.56 -18.28
CA ALA A 127 -0.55 22.84 -19.54
C ALA A 127 -1.82 21.95 -19.61
N LYS A 128 -2.14 21.20 -18.52
CA LYS A 128 -3.37 20.42 -18.43
C LYS A 128 -4.62 21.29 -18.52
N SER A 129 -4.62 22.48 -17.93
CA SER A 129 -5.73 23.44 -18.06
C SER A 129 -5.89 23.98 -19.48
N GLN A 130 -4.79 24.25 -20.18
CA GLN A 130 -4.82 24.65 -21.59
C GLN A 130 -5.36 23.51 -22.48
N MET A 131 -4.97 22.28 -22.21
CA MET A 131 -5.42 21.09 -22.96
C MET A 131 -6.95 20.86 -22.85
N GLN A 132 -7.59 21.28 -21.74
CA GLN A 132 -9.05 21.25 -21.61
C GLN A 132 -9.76 22.21 -22.57
N LYS A 133 -9.08 23.28 -23.01
CA LYS A 133 -9.62 24.26 -23.98
C LYS A 133 -9.41 23.84 -25.43
N GLY A 134 -8.46 22.97 -25.70
CA GLY A 134 -8.18 22.42 -27.03
C GLY A 134 -7.00 21.46 -26.97
N TYR A 135 -7.17 20.26 -27.55
CA TYR A 135 -6.11 19.26 -27.65
C TYR A 135 -5.10 19.67 -28.71
N THR A 136 -3.80 19.64 -28.36
CA THR A 136 -2.70 19.64 -29.34
C THR A 136 -1.70 18.56 -28.96
N PHE A 137 -1.03 18.00 -29.95
CA PHE A 137 -0.02 16.96 -29.75
C PHE A 137 1.19 17.49 -28.95
N GLU A 138 1.54 18.76 -29.18
CA GLU A 138 2.63 19.44 -28.46
C GLU A 138 2.33 19.55 -26.97
N LEU A 139 1.12 19.95 -26.60
CA LEU A 139 0.68 20.03 -25.20
C LEU A 139 0.67 18.64 -24.52
N ASP A 140 0.22 17.60 -25.22
CA ASP A 140 0.22 16.23 -24.69
C ASP A 140 1.63 15.75 -24.43
N LYS A 141 2.57 16.00 -25.34
CA LYS A 141 3.99 15.70 -25.20
C LYS A 141 4.62 16.51 -24.05
N GLU A 142 4.31 17.79 -23.92
CA GLU A 142 4.78 18.65 -22.84
C GLU A 142 4.29 18.15 -21.48
N ILE A 143 3.01 17.86 -21.34
CA ILE A 143 2.42 17.29 -20.11
C ILE A 143 3.12 15.99 -19.73
N SER A 144 3.33 15.08 -20.69
CA SER A 144 4.02 13.81 -20.45
C SER A 144 5.45 14.01 -19.97
N ASN A 145 6.19 14.95 -20.57
CA ASN A 145 7.56 15.28 -20.16
C ASN A 145 7.61 15.88 -18.73
N LEU A 146 6.72 16.82 -18.44
CA LEU A 146 6.63 17.44 -17.12
C LEU A 146 6.22 16.42 -16.05
N GLU A 147 5.30 15.51 -16.37
CA GLU A 147 4.87 14.42 -15.48
C GLU A 147 6.01 13.45 -15.17
N ASN A 148 6.75 13.03 -16.17
CA ASN A 148 7.92 12.17 -16.00
C ASN A 148 9.01 12.85 -15.16
N ARG A 149 9.30 14.14 -15.42
CA ARG A 149 10.31 14.91 -14.70
C ARG A 149 9.94 15.09 -13.23
N GLN A 150 8.69 15.53 -12.92
CA GLN A 150 8.25 15.68 -11.54
C GLN A 150 8.21 14.34 -10.80
N MET A 151 7.91 13.22 -11.50
CA MET A 151 7.92 11.89 -10.93
C MET A 151 9.34 11.41 -10.62
N ALA A 152 10.31 11.67 -11.50
CA ALA A 152 11.72 11.34 -11.25
C ALA A 152 12.25 12.08 -10.00
N ILE A 153 11.95 13.37 -9.85
CA ILE A 153 12.33 14.15 -8.67
C ILE A 153 11.62 13.59 -7.41
N LYS A 154 10.34 13.24 -7.49
CA LYS A 154 9.61 12.62 -6.36
C LYS A 154 10.28 11.31 -5.91
N ILE A 155 10.68 10.47 -6.86
CA ILE A 155 11.38 9.22 -6.57
C ILE A 155 12.74 9.51 -5.91
N LEU A 156 13.51 10.46 -6.43
CA LEU A 156 14.80 10.87 -5.88
C LEU A 156 14.68 11.31 -4.42
N LEU A 157 13.75 12.24 -4.13
CA LEU A 157 13.51 12.77 -2.79
C LEU A 157 13.10 11.65 -1.80
N ASN A 158 12.21 10.76 -2.22
CA ASN A 158 11.73 9.66 -1.37
C ASN A 158 12.80 8.56 -1.17
N SER A 159 13.73 8.41 -2.12
CA SER A 159 14.79 7.39 -2.06
C SER A 159 15.95 7.79 -1.14
N LEU A 160 16.14 9.09 -0.88
CA LEU A 160 17.27 9.58 -0.07
C LEU A 160 17.26 8.99 1.33
N TYR A 161 16.11 8.97 2.00
CA TYR A 161 15.96 8.31 3.29
C TYR A 161 16.38 6.83 3.25
N GLY A 162 15.89 6.09 2.23
CA GLY A 162 16.24 4.69 2.02
C GLY A 162 17.74 4.48 1.77
N ALA A 163 18.39 5.41 1.08
CA ALA A 163 19.85 5.39 0.87
C ALA A 163 20.61 5.55 2.19
N LEU A 164 20.19 6.47 3.07
CA LEU A 164 20.82 6.66 4.39
C LEU A 164 20.76 5.41 5.28
N ALA A 165 19.75 4.57 5.09
CA ALA A 165 19.57 3.29 5.80
C ALA A 165 20.30 2.12 5.10
N ASN A 166 20.93 2.33 3.94
CA ASN A 166 21.60 1.30 3.16
C ASN A 166 23.10 1.25 3.48
N LYS A 167 23.59 0.14 4.04
CA LYS A 167 24.99 -0.07 4.41
C LYS A 167 26.04 0.12 3.28
N HIS A 168 25.59 0.13 2.02
CA HIS A 168 26.45 0.36 0.85
C HIS A 168 26.47 1.81 0.38
N PHE A 169 25.71 2.69 1.04
CA PHE A 169 25.68 4.12 0.71
C PHE A 169 26.81 4.86 1.41
N LEU A 170 27.46 5.79 0.69
CA LEU A 170 28.61 6.56 1.22
C LEU A 170 28.29 7.29 2.52
N TYR A 171 27.06 7.78 2.66
CA TYR A 171 26.58 8.50 3.84
C TYR A 171 25.67 7.65 4.71
N PHE A 172 25.93 6.33 4.77
CA PHE A 172 25.20 5.41 5.64
C PHE A 172 25.23 5.90 7.09
N SER A 173 24.05 6.09 7.66
CA SER A 173 23.88 6.58 9.03
C SER A 173 22.57 6.05 9.61
N PRO A 174 22.61 4.90 10.30
CA PRO A 174 21.41 4.31 10.94
C PRO A 174 20.73 5.27 11.91
N GLY A 175 21.50 5.98 12.72
CA GLY A 175 20.97 6.93 13.69
C GLY A 175 20.28 8.14 13.05
N LEU A 176 20.77 8.61 11.89
CA LEU A 176 20.10 9.68 11.14
C LEU A 176 18.81 9.12 10.51
N ALA A 177 18.86 7.94 9.89
CA ALA A 177 17.70 7.29 9.30
C ALA A 177 16.60 7.00 10.35
N GLU A 178 16.97 6.55 11.53
CA GLU A 178 16.05 6.35 12.65
C GLU A 178 15.47 7.68 13.16
N GLY A 179 16.30 8.73 13.24
CA GLY A 179 15.83 10.07 13.59
C GLY A 179 14.72 10.55 12.65
N VAL A 180 14.85 10.31 11.34
CA VAL A 180 13.84 10.66 10.35
C VAL A 180 12.53 9.88 10.59
N THR A 181 12.61 8.58 10.76
CA THR A 181 11.38 7.76 10.93
C THR A 181 10.67 7.99 12.24
N LEU A 182 11.40 8.08 13.37
CA LEU A 182 10.80 8.33 14.67
C LEU A 182 10.20 9.74 14.77
N THR A 183 10.85 10.74 14.21
CA THR A 183 10.28 12.09 14.12
C THR A 183 9.03 12.10 13.23
N GLY A 184 9.01 11.30 12.13
CA GLY A 184 7.82 11.10 11.30
C GLY A 184 6.66 10.43 12.03
N GLN A 185 6.97 9.40 12.82
CA GLN A 185 5.97 8.78 13.69
C GLN A 185 5.39 9.75 14.73
N ASP A 186 6.23 10.61 15.31
CA ASP A 186 5.78 11.61 16.28
C ASP A 186 4.91 12.68 15.59
N ALA A 187 5.31 13.14 14.41
CA ALA A 187 4.55 14.12 13.63
C ALA A 187 3.14 13.63 13.26
N ILE A 188 3.00 12.39 12.78
CA ILE A 188 1.66 11.87 12.40
C ILE A 188 0.78 11.60 13.62
N LYS A 189 1.35 11.14 14.74
CA LYS A 189 0.61 11.00 16.01
C LYS A 189 0.19 12.34 16.60
N TRP A 190 0.97 13.39 16.35
CA TRP A 190 0.60 14.76 16.74
C TRP A 190 -0.63 15.24 15.98
N ALA A 191 -0.68 14.99 14.66
CA ALA A 191 -1.86 15.27 13.85
C ALA A 191 -3.09 14.44 14.28
N GLU A 192 -2.92 13.13 14.55
CA GLU A 192 -3.98 12.27 15.08
C GLU A 192 -4.60 12.85 16.35
N LYS A 193 -3.76 13.22 17.31
CA LYS A 193 -4.21 13.81 18.57
C LYS A 193 -4.96 15.12 18.36
N THR A 194 -4.47 15.98 17.48
CA THR A 194 -5.11 17.26 17.15
C THR A 194 -6.46 17.05 16.48
N MET A 195 -6.54 16.15 15.50
CA MET A 195 -7.77 15.86 14.79
C MET A 195 -8.85 15.32 15.73
N ASN A 196 -8.48 14.35 16.59
CA ASN A 196 -9.41 13.83 17.59
C ASN A 196 -9.86 14.91 18.60
N ALA A 197 -8.95 15.79 19.03
CA ALA A 197 -9.28 16.87 19.96
C ALA A 197 -10.29 17.85 19.35
N GLU A 198 -10.10 18.26 18.09
CA GLU A 198 -11.03 19.19 17.40
C GLU A 198 -12.39 18.54 17.12
N LEU A 199 -12.44 17.29 16.67
CA LEU A 199 -13.73 16.58 16.47
C LEU A 199 -14.46 16.36 17.80
N ASN A 200 -13.76 15.94 18.85
CA ASN A 200 -14.35 15.76 20.17
C ASN A 200 -14.92 17.08 20.74
N LYS A 201 -14.24 18.20 20.49
CA LYS A 201 -14.71 19.52 20.87
C LYS A 201 -15.99 19.92 20.13
N LEU A 202 -16.04 19.69 18.80
CA LEU A 202 -17.21 20.00 17.97
C LEU A 202 -18.41 19.12 18.28
N LEU A 203 -18.19 17.83 18.52
CA LEU A 203 -19.24 16.82 18.75
C LEU A 203 -19.58 16.62 20.23
N LYS A 204 -18.80 17.23 21.15
CA LYS A 204 -18.93 17.06 22.60
C LYS A 204 -18.81 15.60 23.05
N THR A 205 -17.86 14.87 22.47
CA THR A 205 -17.59 13.45 22.74
C THR A 205 -16.17 13.24 23.26
N LYS A 206 -15.76 11.97 23.42
CA LYS A 206 -14.40 11.55 23.78
C LYS A 206 -13.98 10.32 22.97
N ASP A 207 -14.33 10.32 21.69
CA ASP A 207 -14.14 9.18 20.80
C ASP A 207 -12.86 9.31 19.97
N ASP A 208 -12.41 8.19 19.40
CA ASP A 208 -11.34 8.15 18.43
C ASP A 208 -11.94 8.10 17.01
N TYR A 209 -11.84 9.20 16.30
CA TYR A 209 -12.35 9.35 14.94
C TYR A 209 -11.33 8.97 13.87
N VAL A 210 -10.05 8.75 14.26
CA VAL A 210 -9.01 8.37 13.32
C VAL A 210 -9.05 6.87 13.10
N ILE A 211 -9.59 6.46 11.95
CA ILE A 211 -9.77 5.06 11.56
C ILE A 211 -8.42 4.37 11.35
N ALA A 212 -7.54 5.01 10.57
CA ALA A 212 -6.27 4.44 10.16
C ALA A 212 -5.21 5.51 9.95
N ILE A 213 -3.95 5.12 10.10
CA ILE A 213 -2.77 5.90 9.77
C ILE A 213 -1.84 5.02 8.94
N ASP A 214 -1.29 5.58 7.86
CA ASP A 214 -0.28 4.92 7.05
C ASP A 214 0.88 5.89 6.77
N THR A 215 1.86 5.90 7.66
CA THR A 215 3.13 6.65 7.55
C THR A 215 2.92 8.17 7.54
N ASP A 216 2.34 8.71 6.48
CA ASP A 216 2.10 10.13 6.19
C ASP A 216 0.61 10.46 6.01
N SER A 217 -0.24 9.45 5.89
CA SER A 217 -1.67 9.62 5.65
C SER A 217 -2.51 9.33 6.89
N LEU A 218 -3.49 10.19 7.14
CA LEU A 218 -4.46 10.11 8.22
C LEU A 218 -5.87 9.93 7.63
N TYR A 219 -6.61 8.91 8.07
CA TYR A 219 -7.98 8.63 7.62
C TYR A 219 -8.95 8.84 8.77
N VAL A 220 -9.90 9.74 8.60
CA VAL A 220 -10.78 10.22 9.66
C VAL A 220 -12.24 9.97 9.33
N ASN A 221 -13.00 9.46 10.29
CA ASN A 221 -14.43 9.26 10.20
C ASN A 221 -15.18 10.57 10.52
N PHE A 222 -15.72 11.20 9.50
CA PHE A 222 -16.56 12.40 9.60
C PHE A 222 -18.06 12.09 9.59
N GLY A 223 -18.46 10.81 9.55
CA GLY A 223 -19.85 10.38 9.61
C GLY A 223 -20.62 11.03 10.76
N PRO A 224 -20.16 10.98 12.02
CA PRO A 224 -20.83 11.62 13.15
C PRO A 224 -20.99 13.14 13.00
N LEU A 225 -20.04 13.80 12.33
CA LEU A 225 -20.15 15.24 12.03
C LEU A 225 -21.27 15.52 11.00
N ILE A 226 -21.35 14.72 9.95
CA ILE A 226 -22.40 14.82 8.93
C ILE A 226 -23.77 14.52 9.53
N ASP A 227 -23.88 13.51 10.39
CA ASP A 227 -25.12 13.12 11.07
C ASP A 227 -25.62 14.23 12.02
N THR A 228 -24.69 14.96 12.65
CA THR A 228 -25.00 16.07 13.55
C THR A 228 -25.43 17.31 12.79
N PHE A 229 -24.72 17.74 11.76
CA PHE A 229 -24.95 18.99 11.04
C PHE A 229 -25.92 18.84 9.85
N LYS A 230 -26.11 17.62 9.33
CA LYS A 230 -27.02 17.29 8.21
C LYS A 230 -26.94 18.27 7.03
N PRO A 231 -25.73 18.51 6.47
CA PRO A 231 -25.59 19.49 5.40
C PRO A 231 -26.28 19.00 4.12
N ILE A 232 -26.84 19.93 3.33
CA ILE A 232 -27.49 19.62 2.05
C ILE A 232 -26.48 19.01 1.05
N ASN A 233 -25.23 19.51 1.04
CA ASN A 233 -24.15 18.96 0.23
C ASN A 233 -22.98 18.57 1.14
N PRO A 234 -22.90 17.29 1.56
CA PRO A 234 -21.87 16.83 2.46
C PRO A 234 -20.43 16.99 1.93
N VAL A 235 -20.22 16.76 0.63
CA VAL A 235 -18.88 16.90 0.03
C VAL A 235 -18.37 18.33 0.10
N PHE A 236 -19.21 19.29 -0.29
CA PHE A 236 -18.88 20.72 -0.21
C PHE A 236 -18.66 21.16 1.23
N PHE A 237 -19.51 20.70 2.14
CA PHE A 237 -19.39 21.00 3.57
C PHE A 237 -18.06 20.49 4.14
N LEU A 238 -17.69 19.23 3.83
CA LEU A 238 -16.43 18.63 4.28
C LEU A 238 -15.23 19.34 3.66
N ASP A 239 -15.26 19.68 2.36
CA ASP A 239 -14.20 20.43 1.71
C ASP A 239 -13.96 21.78 2.42
N LYS A 240 -15.04 22.51 2.69
CA LYS A 240 -14.99 23.80 3.36
C LYS A 240 -14.49 23.71 4.80
N ILE A 241 -15.07 22.83 5.61
CA ILE A 241 -14.71 22.72 7.03
C ILE A 241 -13.28 22.18 7.23
N CYS A 242 -12.83 21.29 6.36
CA CYS A 242 -11.44 20.83 6.40
C CYS A 242 -10.47 21.99 6.15
N LYS A 243 -10.72 22.80 5.12
CA LYS A 243 -9.88 23.94 4.74
C LYS A 243 -9.91 25.08 5.74
N GLU A 244 -11.10 25.40 6.30
CA GLU A 244 -11.29 26.57 7.16
C GLU A 244 -11.06 26.28 8.65
N HIS A 245 -11.16 25.02 9.09
CA HIS A 245 -11.06 24.66 10.50
C HIS A 245 -9.95 23.61 10.79
N PHE A 246 -10.00 22.45 10.14
CA PHE A 246 -9.09 21.35 10.50
C PHE A 246 -7.65 21.55 10.01
N GLU A 247 -7.43 22.00 8.78
CA GLU A 247 -6.09 22.30 8.26
C GLU A 247 -5.40 23.41 9.09
N PRO A 248 -6.05 24.55 9.43
CA PRO A 248 -5.46 25.56 10.30
C PRO A 248 -5.18 25.07 11.73
N ALA A 249 -6.03 24.18 12.27
CA ALA A 249 -5.79 23.59 13.58
C ALA A 249 -4.55 22.69 13.60
N ILE A 250 -4.36 21.88 12.53
CA ILE A 250 -3.18 21.04 12.36
C ILE A 250 -1.94 21.91 12.14
N GLU A 251 -2.03 22.96 11.33
CA GLU A 251 -0.92 23.90 11.09
C GLU A 251 -0.43 24.52 12.41
N LYS A 252 -1.35 25.00 13.23
CA LYS A 252 -1.03 25.51 14.57
C LYS A 252 -0.40 24.45 15.46
N ALA A 253 -0.86 23.22 15.42
CA ALA A 253 -0.29 22.12 16.17
C ALA A 253 1.14 21.79 15.68
N TYR A 254 1.42 21.89 14.39
CA TYR A 254 2.77 21.73 13.85
C TYR A 254 3.70 22.89 14.17
N GLU A 255 3.21 24.11 14.41
CA GLU A 255 4.03 25.16 15.00
C GLU A 255 4.50 24.82 16.43
N GLU A 256 3.64 24.18 17.24
CA GLU A 256 4.02 23.71 18.57
C GLU A 256 5.02 22.56 18.47
N PHE A 257 4.81 21.62 17.56
CA PHE A 257 5.75 20.56 17.24
C PHE A 257 7.13 21.09 16.83
N TYR A 258 7.17 22.08 15.94
CA TYR A 258 8.37 22.78 15.53
C TYR A 258 9.13 23.37 16.74
N ARG A 259 8.43 24.06 17.64
CA ARG A 259 9.03 24.66 18.84
C ARG A 259 9.57 23.61 19.80
N ARG A 260 8.85 22.51 20.00
CA ARG A 260 9.26 21.39 20.85
C ARG A 260 10.58 20.75 20.43
N HIS A 261 10.80 20.65 19.14
CA HIS A 261 12.03 20.10 18.54
C HIS A 261 13.15 21.15 18.43
N ASN A 262 12.88 22.41 18.78
CA ASN A 262 13.77 23.55 18.49
C ASN A 262 14.25 23.52 17.05
N ALA A 263 13.35 23.20 16.11
CA ALA A 263 13.66 22.85 14.74
C ALA A 263 14.30 24.01 13.95
N TYR A 264 14.99 23.68 12.88
CA TYR A 264 15.72 24.66 12.05
C TYR A 264 14.78 25.49 11.18
N LYS A 265 13.80 24.84 10.53
CA LYS A 265 12.75 25.47 9.70
C LYS A 265 11.39 24.84 9.99
N ASN A 266 10.29 25.56 9.80
CA ASN A 266 8.95 24.97 9.82
C ASN A 266 8.57 24.47 8.42
N ARG A 267 8.41 23.14 8.24
CA ARG A 267 8.18 22.49 6.94
C ARG A 267 7.02 21.49 6.95
N MET A 268 6.42 21.23 8.11
CA MET A 268 5.30 20.28 8.19
C MET A 268 4.01 20.91 7.68
N VAL A 269 3.48 20.38 6.60
CA VAL A 269 2.19 20.78 6.02
C VAL A 269 1.36 19.52 5.77
N MET A 270 0.21 19.45 6.42
CA MET A 270 -0.79 18.42 6.16
C MET A 270 -1.99 19.03 5.46
N ALA A 271 -2.39 18.45 4.35
CA ALA A 271 -3.52 18.92 3.56
C ALA A 271 -4.56 17.79 3.38
N ARG A 272 -5.83 18.17 3.20
CA ARG A 272 -6.89 17.24 2.85
C ARG A 272 -6.65 16.66 1.47
N GLU A 273 -6.56 15.32 1.37
CA GLU A 273 -6.35 14.61 0.12
C GLU A 273 -7.68 14.20 -0.52
N ALA A 274 -8.45 13.30 0.13
CA ALA A 274 -9.66 12.76 -0.45
C ALA A 274 -10.87 12.90 0.46
N ILE A 275 -12.06 13.10 -0.13
CA ILE A 275 -13.36 13.02 0.52
C ILE A 275 -14.12 11.86 -0.09
N SER A 276 -14.55 10.91 0.74
CA SER A 276 -15.26 9.70 0.35
C SER A 276 -16.57 9.59 1.14
N ASP A 277 -17.66 9.21 0.48
CA ASP A 277 -18.93 8.93 1.16
C ASP A 277 -18.91 7.61 1.92
N VAL A 278 -18.18 6.62 1.39
CA VAL A 278 -17.98 5.29 2.01
C VAL A 278 -16.53 4.89 1.95
N GLY A 279 -16.05 4.32 3.06
CA GLY A 279 -14.77 3.64 3.16
C GLY A 279 -14.90 2.29 3.85
N ILE A 280 -14.19 1.27 3.37
CA ILE A 280 -14.15 -0.08 3.97
C ILE A 280 -12.70 -0.42 4.27
N TRP A 281 -12.41 -0.74 5.53
CA TRP A 281 -11.10 -1.25 5.96
C TRP A 281 -11.20 -2.72 6.30
N THR A 282 -10.26 -3.52 5.78
CA THR A 282 -10.17 -4.95 6.08
C THR A 282 -8.98 -5.28 6.98
N ALA A 283 -7.91 -4.52 6.88
CA ALA A 283 -6.68 -4.62 7.68
C ALA A 283 -5.78 -3.38 7.46
N LYS A 284 -4.62 -3.34 8.12
CA LYS A 284 -3.56 -2.37 7.83
C LYS A 284 -3.26 -2.32 6.34
N LYS A 285 -3.24 -1.10 5.77
CA LYS A 285 -2.92 -0.85 4.35
C LYS A 285 -3.87 -1.54 3.35
N ARG A 286 -5.04 -2.01 3.80
CA ARG A 286 -6.03 -2.71 2.96
C ARG A 286 -7.39 -2.05 3.11
N TYR A 287 -7.75 -1.23 2.13
CA TYR A 287 -9.02 -0.47 2.17
C TYR A 287 -9.54 -0.15 0.77
N ILE A 288 -10.82 0.22 0.72
CA ILE A 288 -11.50 0.72 -0.46
C ILE A 288 -12.21 2.01 -0.07
N LEU A 289 -12.07 3.06 -0.88
CA LEU A 289 -12.75 4.34 -0.72
C LEU A 289 -13.55 4.67 -1.98
N ASN A 290 -14.77 5.20 -1.82
CA ASN A 290 -15.55 5.77 -2.90
C ASN A 290 -15.36 7.29 -2.91
N VAL A 291 -14.37 7.77 -3.68
CA VAL A 291 -13.86 9.14 -3.63
C VAL A 291 -14.68 10.07 -4.51
N HIS A 292 -15.23 11.12 -3.93
CA HIS A 292 -15.96 12.19 -4.60
C HIS A 292 -15.09 13.41 -4.94
N ASN A 293 -14.13 13.73 -4.09
CA ASN A 293 -13.22 14.87 -4.28
C ASN A 293 -11.79 14.44 -3.91
N ASN A 294 -10.82 14.79 -4.74
CA ASN A 294 -9.41 14.52 -4.47
C ASN A 294 -8.56 15.77 -4.73
N GLU A 295 -7.82 16.22 -3.72
CA GLU A 295 -6.98 17.43 -3.76
C GLU A 295 -7.73 18.67 -4.34
N GLY A 296 -9.00 18.86 -3.98
CA GLY A 296 -9.85 19.95 -4.47
C GLY A 296 -10.53 19.70 -5.81
N VAL A 297 -10.21 18.61 -6.52
CA VAL A 297 -10.86 18.24 -7.78
C VAL A 297 -12.11 17.43 -7.49
N GLN A 298 -13.28 18.01 -7.79
CA GLN A 298 -14.57 17.35 -7.68
C GLN A 298 -14.80 16.41 -8.87
N TYR A 299 -15.15 15.15 -8.59
CA TYR A 299 -15.49 14.18 -9.63
C TYR A 299 -16.99 14.22 -9.95
N ASN A 300 -17.35 14.16 -11.22
CA ASN A 300 -18.74 14.04 -11.67
C ASN A 300 -19.38 12.72 -11.22
N GLN A 301 -18.59 11.66 -11.20
CA GLN A 301 -18.94 10.36 -10.62
C GLN A 301 -17.82 9.92 -9.69
N PRO A 302 -18.18 9.35 -8.52
CA PRO A 302 -17.16 8.87 -7.58
C PRO A 302 -16.21 7.86 -8.19
N LYS A 303 -14.95 7.89 -7.75
CA LYS A 303 -13.92 6.96 -8.20
C LYS A 303 -13.48 6.05 -7.06
N LEU A 304 -13.35 4.77 -7.32
CA LEU A 304 -12.83 3.82 -6.35
C LEU A 304 -11.30 3.98 -6.19
N LYS A 305 -10.86 4.28 -4.97
CA LYS A 305 -9.44 4.19 -4.54
C LYS A 305 -9.30 2.87 -3.78
N ILE A 306 -8.55 1.91 -4.36
CA ILE A 306 -8.40 0.56 -3.81
C ILE A 306 -6.94 0.34 -3.46
N MET A 307 -6.65 0.06 -2.19
CA MET A 307 -5.29 -0.10 -1.69
C MET A 307 -5.09 -1.46 -1.01
N GLY A 308 -3.96 -2.11 -1.31
CA GLY A 308 -3.53 -3.35 -0.66
C GLY A 308 -4.41 -4.59 -0.92
N ILE A 309 -5.50 -4.46 -1.66
CA ILE A 309 -6.42 -5.56 -1.97
C ILE A 309 -5.83 -6.45 -3.06
N GLU A 310 -5.65 -7.73 -2.77
CA GLU A 310 -5.00 -8.68 -3.69
C GLU A 310 -5.88 -9.03 -4.89
N ALA A 311 -7.19 -8.94 -4.74
CA ALA A 311 -8.18 -9.25 -5.77
C ALA A 311 -7.95 -8.50 -7.10
N ILE A 312 -7.38 -7.29 -7.07
CA ILE A 312 -7.11 -6.48 -8.27
C ILE A 312 -5.67 -6.56 -8.78
N LYS A 313 -4.80 -7.37 -8.15
CA LYS A 313 -3.40 -7.54 -8.59
C LYS A 313 -3.29 -8.38 -9.86
N SER A 314 -2.18 -8.25 -10.57
CA SER A 314 -1.89 -9.02 -11.80
C SER A 314 -1.82 -10.55 -11.57
N SER A 315 -1.75 -10.99 -10.32
CA SER A 315 -1.81 -12.41 -9.93
C SER A 315 -3.22 -13.01 -9.97
N THR A 316 -4.25 -12.18 -10.19
CA THR A 316 -5.65 -12.59 -10.36
C THR A 316 -6.01 -12.53 -11.85
N PRO A 317 -6.78 -13.47 -12.41
CA PRO A 317 -7.20 -13.45 -13.80
C PRO A 317 -7.89 -12.14 -14.18
N GLU A 318 -7.68 -11.66 -15.41
CA GLU A 318 -8.16 -10.34 -15.83
C GLU A 318 -9.68 -10.21 -15.76
N VAL A 319 -10.40 -11.22 -16.25
CA VAL A 319 -11.87 -11.26 -16.19
C VAL A 319 -12.36 -11.13 -14.75
N VAL A 320 -11.70 -11.83 -13.83
CA VAL A 320 -12.03 -11.80 -12.39
C VAL A 320 -11.71 -10.41 -11.80
N ARG A 321 -10.56 -9.80 -12.16
CA ARG A 321 -10.22 -8.42 -11.71
C ARG A 321 -11.28 -7.39 -12.12
N ASN A 322 -11.79 -7.50 -13.33
CA ASN A 322 -12.84 -6.60 -13.81
C ASN A 322 -14.13 -6.81 -13.02
N LYS A 323 -14.51 -8.06 -12.76
CA LYS A 323 -15.67 -8.39 -11.92
C LYS A 323 -15.50 -7.95 -10.46
N PHE A 324 -14.29 -7.96 -9.91
CA PHE A 324 -14.04 -7.36 -8.59
C PHE A 324 -14.32 -5.86 -8.57
N LYS A 325 -13.94 -5.11 -9.61
CA LYS A 325 -14.22 -3.66 -9.67
C LYS A 325 -15.73 -3.38 -9.69
N GLU A 326 -16.50 -4.21 -10.44
CA GLU A 326 -17.96 -4.13 -10.45
C GLU A 326 -18.54 -4.48 -9.07
N ALA A 327 -18.08 -5.58 -8.46
CA ALA A 327 -18.50 -5.99 -7.12
C ALA A 327 -18.19 -4.92 -6.06
N PHE A 328 -17.00 -4.32 -6.08
CA PHE A 328 -16.63 -3.28 -5.11
C PHE A 328 -17.50 -2.03 -5.27
N LYS A 329 -17.81 -1.64 -6.52
CA LYS A 329 -18.76 -0.54 -6.73
C LYS A 329 -20.13 -0.86 -6.14
N LEU A 330 -20.60 -2.08 -6.34
CA LEU A 330 -21.89 -2.53 -5.81
C LEU A 330 -21.88 -2.60 -4.27
N ILE A 331 -20.80 -3.10 -3.66
CA ILE A 331 -20.63 -3.14 -2.21
C ILE A 331 -20.61 -1.74 -1.59
N MET A 332 -20.04 -0.75 -2.30
CA MET A 332 -19.98 0.64 -1.81
C MET A 332 -21.34 1.35 -1.88
N THR A 333 -22.15 1.08 -2.91
CA THR A 333 -23.37 1.87 -3.20
C THR A 333 -24.69 1.08 -3.07
N GLY A 334 -24.63 -0.25 -3.07
CA GLY A 334 -25.79 -1.14 -3.07
C GLY A 334 -26.02 -1.87 -1.75
N THR A 335 -26.74 -2.96 -1.84
CA THR A 335 -27.16 -3.82 -0.73
C THR A 335 -26.49 -5.20 -0.78
N GLU A 336 -26.55 -5.94 0.33
CA GLU A 336 -26.06 -7.32 0.40
C GLU A 336 -26.77 -8.22 -0.62
N LYS A 337 -28.09 -8.13 -0.74
CA LYS A 337 -28.89 -8.92 -1.71
C LYS A 337 -28.50 -8.68 -3.16
N GLU A 338 -28.26 -7.43 -3.54
CA GLU A 338 -27.77 -7.08 -4.88
C GLU A 338 -26.38 -7.67 -5.14
N THR A 339 -25.52 -7.64 -4.12
CA THR A 339 -24.18 -8.23 -4.19
C THR A 339 -24.24 -9.76 -4.33
N GLN A 340 -25.09 -10.43 -3.56
CA GLN A 340 -25.30 -11.88 -3.64
C GLN A 340 -25.84 -12.30 -5.03
N LYS A 341 -26.79 -11.54 -5.56
CA LYS A 341 -27.30 -11.77 -6.93
C LYS A 341 -26.20 -11.62 -7.96
N PHE A 342 -25.38 -10.57 -7.87
CA PHE A 342 -24.22 -10.37 -8.75
C PHE A 342 -23.24 -11.53 -8.69
N ILE A 343 -22.95 -12.05 -7.48
CA ILE A 343 -22.06 -13.20 -7.27
C ILE A 343 -22.64 -14.45 -7.95
N ALA A 344 -23.92 -14.71 -7.77
CA ALA A 344 -24.61 -15.87 -8.37
C ALA A 344 -24.60 -15.80 -9.91
N ASP A 345 -24.90 -14.63 -10.48
CA ASP A 345 -24.88 -14.40 -11.92
C ASP A 345 -23.48 -14.58 -12.49
N PHE A 346 -22.45 -14.07 -11.81
CA PHE A 346 -21.07 -14.27 -12.24
C PHE A 346 -20.61 -15.72 -12.11
N LYS A 347 -21.04 -16.47 -11.09
CA LYS A 347 -20.74 -17.90 -10.94
C LYS A 347 -21.24 -18.71 -12.14
N MET A 348 -22.44 -18.38 -12.65
CA MET A 348 -22.98 -19.02 -13.87
C MET A 348 -22.15 -18.66 -15.10
N GLN A 349 -21.82 -17.37 -15.30
CA GLN A 349 -20.99 -16.91 -16.42
C GLN A 349 -19.60 -17.54 -16.39
N PHE A 350 -18.98 -17.63 -15.21
CA PHE A 350 -17.63 -18.16 -15.01
C PHE A 350 -17.46 -19.60 -15.50
N LYS A 351 -18.48 -20.43 -15.35
CA LYS A 351 -18.47 -21.82 -15.84
C LYS A 351 -18.40 -21.95 -17.37
N GLY A 352 -18.79 -20.91 -18.09
CA GLY A 352 -18.73 -20.85 -19.55
C GLY A 352 -17.44 -20.25 -20.13
N LEU A 353 -16.52 -19.76 -19.27
CA LEU A 353 -15.26 -19.15 -19.70
C LEU A 353 -14.22 -20.20 -20.10
N ASN A 354 -13.27 -19.79 -20.96
CA ASN A 354 -12.15 -20.66 -21.31
C ASN A 354 -11.20 -20.85 -20.11
N PRO A 355 -10.48 -21.97 -20.05
CA PRO A 355 -9.48 -22.22 -19.00
C PRO A 355 -8.48 -21.08 -18.86
N GLU A 356 -8.04 -20.52 -19.97
CA GLU A 356 -7.05 -19.45 -20.07
C GLU A 356 -7.51 -18.15 -19.41
N ASP A 357 -8.82 -17.90 -19.39
CA ASP A 357 -9.44 -16.68 -18.83
C ASP A 357 -9.63 -16.77 -17.32
N VAL A 358 -9.78 -17.99 -16.79
CA VAL A 358 -10.03 -18.24 -15.36
C VAL A 358 -8.78 -18.68 -14.59
N ALA A 359 -7.71 -19.04 -15.30
CA ALA A 359 -6.48 -19.55 -14.72
C ALA A 359 -5.69 -18.48 -13.95
N PHE A 360 -5.09 -18.86 -12.82
CA PHE A 360 -4.22 -18.00 -12.05
C PHE A 360 -2.91 -17.71 -12.76
N PRO A 361 -2.56 -16.46 -13.08
CA PRO A 361 -1.24 -16.12 -13.58
C PRO A 361 -0.21 -16.14 -12.44
N ARG A 362 0.92 -16.80 -12.66
CA ARG A 362 2.06 -16.87 -11.71
C ARG A 362 3.38 -16.85 -12.47
N ARG A 363 4.46 -16.53 -11.75
CA ARG A 363 5.82 -16.69 -12.24
C ARG A 363 6.44 -17.92 -11.58
N VAL A 364 7.10 -18.76 -12.38
CA VAL A 364 7.77 -19.95 -11.88
C VAL A 364 9.18 -19.60 -11.41
N THR A 365 9.52 -20.04 -10.22
CA THR A 365 10.86 -19.88 -9.65
C THR A 365 11.35 -21.21 -9.09
N ASN A 366 12.65 -21.48 -9.23
CA ASN A 366 13.33 -22.66 -8.68
C ASN A 366 12.70 -24.00 -9.11
N ILE A 367 12.21 -24.09 -10.36
CA ILE A 367 11.53 -25.30 -10.86
C ILE A 367 12.42 -26.54 -10.77
N THR A 368 13.73 -26.39 -11.00
CA THR A 368 14.73 -27.48 -10.92
C THR A 368 14.88 -28.03 -9.52
N ASP A 369 14.77 -27.20 -8.51
CA ASP A 369 14.93 -27.59 -7.10
C ASP A 369 13.76 -28.46 -6.62
N TRP A 370 12.58 -28.28 -7.23
CA TRP A 370 11.37 -29.02 -6.93
C TRP A 370 11.18 -30.28 -7.77
N HIS A 371 12.00 -30.49 -8.82
CA HIS A 371 11.91 -31.69 -9.66
C HIS A 371 12.40 -32.91 -8.91
N ASP A 372 11.69 -34.03 -9.11
CA ASP A 372 12.10 -35.39 -8.64
C ASP A 372 11.94 -36.38 -9.78
N ARG A 373 12.96 -37.24 -9.99
CA ARG A 373 12.99 -38.19 -11.10
C ARG A 373 11.98 -39.34 -10.95
N LYS A 374 11.63 -39.71 -9.70
CA LYS A 374 10.72 -40.85 -9.42
C LYS A 374 9.25 -40.38 -9.32
N THR A 375 9.03 -39.24 -8.67
CA THR A 375 7.68 -38.74 -8.32
C THR A 375 7.26 -37.51 -9.11
N ILE A 376 8.06 -37.07 -10.09
CA ILE A 376 7.92 -35.84 -10.89
C ILE A 376 8.23 -34.58 -10.07
N PHE A 377 7.73 -34.48 -8.84
CA PHE A 377 7.94 -33.34 -7.95
C PHE A 377 8.13 -33.79 -6.48
N LYS A 378 8.87 -33.00 -5.71
CA LYS A 378 9.11 -33.22 -4.28
C LYS A 378 7.88 -32.92 -3.44
N LYS A 379 7.79 -33.49 -2.23
CA LYS A 379 6.78 -33.16 -1.23
C LYS A 379 6.83 -31.64 -0.91
N SER A 380 5.65 -31.06 -0.68
CA SER A 380 5.48 -29.61 -0.40
C SER A 380 5.86 -28.67 -1.56
N CYS A 381 5.97 -29.18 -2.79
CA CYS A 381 6.15 -28.35 -3.99
C CYS A 381 5.01 -27.31 -4.11
N PRO A 382 5.34 -26.02 -4.35
CA PRO A 382 4.34 -24.99 -4.58
C PRO A 382 3.39 -25.38 -5.73
N ILE A 383 2.10 -25.11 -5.56
CA ILE A 383 1.04 -25.63 -6.44
C ILE A 383 1.26 -25.31 -7.93
N HIS A 384 1.66 -24.07 -8.24
CA HIS A 384 1.92 -23.62 -9.61
C HIS A 384 3.19 -24.25 -10.20
N VAL A 385 4.22 -24.48 -9.37
CA VAL A 385 5.44 -25.18 -9.79
C VAL A 385 5.15 -26.65 -10.03
N ARG A 386 4.34 -27.28 -9.17
CA ARG A 386 3.86 -28.67 -9.35
C ARG A 386 3.12 -28.80 -10.67
N GLY A 387 2.18 -27.89 -10.95
CA GLY A 387 1.47 -27.86 -12.23
C GLY A 387 2.41 -27.72 -13.43
N SER A 388 3.48 -26.93 -13.30
CA SER A 388 4.48 -26.73 -14.35
C SER A 388 5.35 -27.99 -14.60
N LEU A 389 5.75 -28.69 -13.54
CA LEU A 389 6.46 -29.95 -13.65
C LEU A 389 5.59 -31.04 -14.30
N LEU A 390 4.30 -31.10 -13.95
CA LEU A 390 3.34 -31.99 -14.59
C LEU A 390 3.15 -31.66 -16.07
N HIS A 391 3.01 -30.38 -16.44
CA HIS A 391 2.96 -29.94 -17.82
C HIS A 391 4.16 -30.44 -18.62
N ASN A 392 5.37 -30.18 -18.13
CA ASN A 392 6.61 -30.62 -18.79
C ASN A 392 6.69 -32.14 -18.92
N HIS A 393 6.29 -32.87 -17.88
CA HIS A 393 6.28 -34.32 -17.89
C HIS A 393 5.35 -34.89 -18.98
N TYR A 394 4.08 -34.44 -18.99
CA TYR A 394 3.09 -34.95 -19.94
C TYR A 394 3.31 -34.48 -21.37
N LEU A 395 3.89 -33.32 -21.61
CA LEU A 395 4.32 -32.88 -22.94
C LEU A 395 5.40 -33.83 -23.50
N LYS A 396 6.41 -34.14 -22.68
CA LYS A 396 7.48 -35.07 -23.09
C LYS A 396 6.94 -36.48 -23.32
N GLN A 397 6.12 -36.99 -22.42
CA GLN A 397 5.54 -38.34 -22.52
C GLN A 397 4.68 -38.49 -23.78
N ASN A 398 3.92 -37.47 -24.17
CA ASN A 398 3.04 -37.47 -25.35
C ASN A 398 3.75 -36.91 -26.61
N LYS A 399 5.07 -36.66 -26.59
CA LYS A 399 5.85 -36.08 -27.68
C LYS A 399 5.29 -34.74 -28.20
N LEU A 400 4.74 -33.92 -27.32
CA LEU A 400 4.11 -32.64 -27.63
C LEU A 400 5.07 -31.45 -27.43
N ASN A 401 6.29 -31.67 -26.99
CA ASN A 401 7.30 -30.64 -26.73
C ASN A 401 7.81 -29.91 -27.99
N ASN A 402 7.44 -30.38 -29.18
CA ASN A 402 7.69 -29.66 -30.44
C ASN A 402 6.54 -28.68 -30.79
N LYS A 403 5.38 -28.84 -30.15
CA LYS A 403 4.17 -28.03 -30.39
C LYS A 403 3.96 -27.00 -29.28
N TYR A 404 4.28 -27.35 -28.05
CA TYR A 404 4.12 -26.52 -26.87
C TYR A 404 5.46 -26.37 -26.14
N GLU A 405 5.71 -25.17 -25.65
CA GLU A 405 6.94 -24.86 -24.91
C GLU A 405 6.98 -25.51 -23.53
N LEU A 406 8.15 -26.01 -23.16
CA LEU A 406 8.40 -26.47 -21.80
C LEU A 406 8.58 -25.27 -20.86
N ILE A 407 7.97 -25.35 -19.70
CA ILE A 407 8.06 -24.30 -18.68
C ILE A 407 9.42 -24.36 -17.99
N THR A 408 10.09 -23.22 -17.93
CA THR A 408 11.41 -23.06 -17.33
C THR A 408 11.40 -22.06 -16.17
N ASN A 409 12.56 -21.90 -15.53
CA ASN A 409 12.68 -20.94 -14.43
C ASN A 409 12.57 -19.50 -14.94
N GLY A 410 11.70 -18.71 -14.32
CA GLY A 410 11.45 -17.32 -14.72
C GLY A 410 10.21 -17.12 -15.59
N ASP A 411 9.63 -18.18 -16.16
CA ASP A 411 8.49 -18.10 -17.06
C ASP A 411 7.23 -17.62 -16.34
N ARG A 412 6.39 -16.91 -17.07
CA ARG A 412 5.04 -16.58 -16.67
C ARG A 412 4.12 -17.69 -17.15
N ILE A 413 3.37 -18.25 -16.22
CA ILE A 413 2.44 -19.34 -16.49
C ILE A 413 1.05 -18.99 -15.95
N LYS A 414 0.09 -19.78 -16.40
CA LYS A 414 -1.26 -19.86 -15.85
C LYS A 414 -1.49 -21.25 -15.27
N PHE A 415 -2.31 -21.39 -14.22
CA PHE A 415 -2.68 -22.71 -13.71
C PHE A 415 -4.16 -22.79 -13.36
N VAL A 416 -4.72 -23.99 -13.49
CA VAL A 416 -6.11 -24.31 -13.16
C VAL A 416 -6.20 -25.53 -12.27
N TYR A 417 -7.22 -25.56 -11.43
CA TYR A 417 -7.59 -26.75 -10.65
C TYR A 417 -8.36 -27.76 -11.52
N LEU A 418 -8.13 -29.04 -11.26
CA LEU A 418 -8.76 -30.14 -11.96
C LEU A 418 -9.60 -30.98 -11.00
N LYS A 419 -10.74 -31.51 -11.50
CA LYS A 419 -11.55 -32.54 -10.83
C LYS A 419 -10.83 -33.88 -10.88
N LEU A 420 -11.07 -34.72 -9.89
CA LEU A 420 -10.60 -36.09 -9.84
C LEU A 420 -11.84 -37.03 -9.93
N PRO A 421 -11.68 -38.22 -10.57
CA PRO A 421 -10.50 -38.71 -11.28
C PRO A 421 -10.32 -38.06 -12.65
N ASN A 422 -9.08 -37.94 -13.12
CA ASN A 422 -8.72 -37.41 -14.45
C ASN A 422 -7.51 -38.16 -15.03
N PRO A 423 -7.18 -37.99 -16.33
CA PRO A 423 -6.12 -38.76 -17.00
C PRO A 423 -4.74 -38.64 -16.35
N ILE A 424 -4.41 -37.52 -15.75
CA ILE A 424 -3.12 -37.28 -15.10
C ILE A 424 -3.10 -37.59 -13.59
N ARG A 425 -4.24 -37.99 -13.03
CA ARG A 425 -4.43 -38.29 -11.59
C ARG A 425 -3.92 -37.19 -10.65
N GLN A 426 -4.01 -35.94 -11.08
CA GLN A 426 -3.55 -34.75 -10.35
C GLN A 426 -4.64 -33.67 -10.36
N ASN A 427 -4.70 -32.90 -9.30
CA ASN A 427 -5.73 -31.85 -9.13
C ASN A 427 -5.31 -30.47 -9.68
N ILE A 428 -4.20 -30.39 -10.44
CA ILE A 428 -3.65 -29.14 -10.94
C ILE A 428 -2.92 -29.38 -12.26
N ILE A 429 -2.96 -28.38 -13.14
CA ILE A 429 -2.08 -28.28 -14.33
C ILE A 429 -1.72 -26.81 -14.57
N SER A 430 -0.49 -26.55 -14.98
CA SER A 430 -0.04 -25.24 -15.48
C SER A 430 0.17 -25.29 -16.99
N PHE A 431 0.13 -24.12 -17.61
CA PHE A 431 0.44 -23.94 -19.05
C PHE A 431 0.94 -22.50 -19.26
N THR A 432 1.60 -22.23 -20.38
CA THR A 432 2.07 -20.90 -20.75
C THR A 432 0.90 -20.05 -21.26
N ASP A 433 0.46 -20.29 -22.50
CA ASP A 433 -0.59 -19.51 -23.14
C ASP A 433 -1.93 -20.24 -23.16
N VAL A 434 -1.95 -21.48 -23.67
CA VAL A 434 -3.15 -22.31 -23.82
C VAL A 434 -2.96 -23.67 -23.17
N LEU A 435 -4.05 -24.20 -22.61
CA LEU A 435 -4.05 -25.58 -22.11
C LEU A 435 -4.02 -26.56 -23.32
N PRO A 436 -3.00 -27.44 -23.46
CA PRO A 436 -2.91 -28.36 -24.58
C PRO A 436 -4.12 -29.26 -24.71
N LYS A 437 -4.80 -29.19 -25.87
CA LYS A 437 -6.03 -29.97 -26.12
C LYS A 437 -5.77 -31.47 -26.09
N GLU A 438 -4.60 -31.90 -26.54
CA GLU A 438 -4.18 -33.29 -26.60
C GLU A 438 -4.07 -33.97 -25.23
N LEU A 439 -3.93 -33.18 -24.15
CA LEU A 439 -3.96 -33.71 -22.78
C LEU A 439 -5.39 -34.09 -22.32
N ASN A 440 -6.42 -33.74 -23.08
CA ASN A 440 -7.83 -34.03 -22.78
C ASN A 440 -8.29 -33.58 -21.37
N LEU A 441 -7.75 -32.48 -20.87
CA LEU A 441 -8.01 -32.01 -19.51
C LEU A 441 -9.12 -30.97 -19.41
N HIS A 442 -9.58 -30.35 -20.51
CA HIS A 442 -10.58 -29.27 -20.52
C HIS A 442 -11.87 -29.67 -19.78
N ARG A 443 -12.39 -30.88 -19.97
CA ARG A 443 -13.61 -31.39 -19.32
C ARG A 443 -13.44 -31.65 -17.81
N TYR A 444 -12.21 -31.68 -17.32
CA TYR A 444 -11.89 -31.93 -15.92
C TYR A 444 -11.60 -30.67 -15.13
N ILE A 445 -11.73 -29.48 -15.73
CA ILE A 445 -11.51 -28.23 -15.00
C ILE A 445 -12.53 -28.11 -13.88
N ASN A 446 -12.03 -27.83 -12.69
CA ASN A 446 -12.87 -27.63 -11.51
C ASN A 446 -13.26 -26.15 -11.40
N TYR A 447 -14.24 -25.72 -12.21
CA TYR A 447 -14.70 -24.34 -12.22
C TYR A 447 -15.25 -23.88 -10.87
N ASP A 448 -15.89 -24.77 -10.09
CA ASP A 448 -16.42 -24.40 -8.78
C ASP A 448 -15.28 -24.08 -7.81
N LEU A 449 -14.26 -24.93 -7.71
CA LEU A 449 -13.08 -24.67 -6.89
C LEU A 449 -12.27 -23.47 -7.44
N GLN A 450 -12.18 -23.33 -8.77
CA GLN A 450 -11.50 -22.21 -9.41
C GLN A 450 -12.20 -20.89 -9.04
N PHE A 451 -13.52 -20.83 -9.10
CA PHE A 451 -14.33 -19.68 -8.72
C PHE A 451 -14.18 -19.35 -7.24
N GLU A 452 -14.26 -20.36 -6.39
CA GLU A 452 -14.04 -20.21 -4.94
C GLU A 452 -12.68 -19.54 -4.65
N LYS A 453 -11.61 -20.09 -5.21
CA LYS A 453 -10.25 -19.61 -4.97
C LYS A 453 -9.93 -18.27 -5.64
N THR A 454 -10.49 -17.97 -6.82
CA THR A 454 -10.20 -16.75 -7.57
C THR A 454 -11.07 -15.58 -7.15
N PHE A 455 -12.31 -15.83 -6.73
CA PHE A 455 -13.30 -14.77 -6.51
C PHE A 455 -13.89 -14.77 -5.09
N ILE A 456 -14.45 -15.90 -4.62
CA ILE A 456 -15.19 -15.93 -3.34
C ILE A 456 -14.27 -15.70 -2.13
N GLU A 457 -13.19 -16.48 -1.98
CA GLU A 457 -12.28 -16.34 -0.85
C GLU A 457 -11.71 -14.91 -0.73
N PRO A 458 -11.20 -14.28 -1.83
CA PRO A 458 -10.74 -12.89 -1.76
C PRO A 458 -11.88 -11.88 -1.49
N LEU A 459 -13.10 -12.13 -1.99
CA LEU A 459 -14.24 -11.25 -1.76
C LEU A 459 -14.71 -11.30 -0.31
N ASN A 460 -14.72 -12.48 0.31
CA ASN A 460 -15.08 -12.66 1.71
C ASN A 460 -14.17 -11.88 2.67
N LEU A 461 -12.91 -11.61 2.30
CA LEU A 461 -12.03 -10.72 3.07
C LEU A 461 -12.57 -9.28 3.15
N ILE A 462 -13.50 -8.91 2.25
CA ILE A 462 -14.12 -7.58 2.21
C ILE A 462 -15.53 -7.64 2.78
N LEU A 463 -16.30 -8.70 2.49
CA LEU A 463 -17.67 -8.84 2.96
C LEU A 463 -17.75 -9.11 4.47
N ASN A 464 -16.90 -10.01 4.99
CA ASN A 464 -16.92 -10.39 6.41
C ASN A 464 -16.76 -9.19 7.38
N PRO A 465 -15.80 -8.25 7.15
CA PRO A 465 -15.65 -7.07 8.00
C PRO A 465 -16.86 -6.15 8.06
N ILE A 466 -17.73 -6.18 7.04
CA ILE A 466 -18.96 -5.38 7.00
C ILE A 466 -20.21 -6.20 7.37
N GLY A 467 -20.03 -7.45 7.80
CA GLY A 467 -21.11 -8.33 8.22
C GLY A 467 -21.95 -8.90 7.06
N TRP A 468 -21.43 -8.87 5.82
CA TRP A 468 -22.10 -9.39 4.64
C TRP A 468 -21.59 -10.79 4.26
N HIS A 469 -22.45 -11.58 3.61
CA HIS A 469 -22.17 -12.93 3.15
C HIS A 469 -22.27 -13.03 1.63
N ALA A 470 -21.40 -13.84 1.03
CA ALA A 470 -21.38 -14.04 -0.43
C ALA A 470 -22.59 -14.86 -0.95
N GLU A 471 -23.16 -15.68 -0.11
CA GLU A 471 -24.36 -16.51 -0.40
C GLU A 471 -25.44 -16.22 0.64
N GLU A 472 -26.72 -16.36 0.25
CA GLU A 472 -27.83 -16.23 1.20
C GLU A 472 -27.68 -17.28 2.28
N GLN A 473 -27.70 -16.86 3.54
CA GLN A 473 -27.74 -17.77 4.67
C GLN A 473 -29.20 -18.15 4.94
N ALA A 474 -29.48 -19.45 5.00
CA ALA A 474 -30.77 -19.92 5.48
C ALA A 474 -31.01 -19.41 6.90
N THR A 475 -32.03 -18.61 7.08
CA THR A 475 -32.43 -18.13 8.41
C THR A 475 -33.30 -19.22 9.08
N LEU A 476 -33.38 -19.20 10.43
CA LEU A 476 -34.29 -20.09 11.15
C LEU A 476 -35.74 -19.92 10.69
N GLU A 477 -36.11 -18.75 10.19
CA GLU A 477 -37.46 -18.47 9.64
C GLU A 477 -37.72 -19.27 8.34
N ASP A 478 -36.69 -19.56 7.53
CA ASP A 478 -36.82 -20.36 6.30
C ASP A 478 -37.13 -21.84 6.59
N PHE A 479 -36.95 -22.31 7.82
CA PHE A 479 -37.27 -23.66 8.27
C PHE A 479 -38.69 -23.79 8.83
N PHE A 480 -39.41 -22.67 9.01
CA PHE A 480 -40.77 -22.64 9.56
C PHE A 480 -41.84 -22.24 8.55
N VAL A 481 -41.52 -22.18 7.26
CA VAL A 481 -42.47 -21.93 6.16
C VAL A 481 -42.88 -23.22 5.47
#